data_ad38b6699030282313fae4fc5f10df82
#
_entry.id   ad38b6699030282313fae4fc5f10df82
#
_cell.length_a   1.000
_cell.length_b   1.000
_cell.length_c   1.000
_cell.angle_alpha   90.00
_cell.angle_beta   90.00
_cell.angle_gamma   90.00
#
_symmetry.space_group_name_H-M   'P 1'
#
loop_
_entity.id
_entity.type
_entity.pdbx_description
1 polymer ?
#
loop_
_entity_poly.entity_id
_entity_poly.type
_entity_poly.pdbx_seq_one_letter_code
_entity_poly.pdbx_strand_id
1 'polypeptide(L)' 'MKLAEKQELVRLLNLYQTDLLMDNDTNIREAAKHPGKKWYGTYKIGVKAQYEHARVIIAKLSVEIGKSVKSYYEL' A
#
# COMPACT_ATOMS: atom_id res chain seq x y z
N MET A 1 20.22 -2.11 -2.47
CA MET A 1 19.15 -2.35 -3.47
C MET A 1 19.39 -1.44 -4.67
N LYS A 2 19.35 -1.99 -5.87
CA LYS A 2 19.52 -1.22 -7.10
C LYS A 2 18.27 -0.38 -7.40
N LEU A 3 18.45 0.68 -8.20
CA LEU A 3 17.35 1.57 -8.59
C LEU A 3 16.18 0.82 -9.22
N ALA A 4 16.45 -0.08 -10.15
CA ALA A 4 15.41 -0.88 -10.80
C ALA A 4 14.62 -1.75 -9.81
N GLU A 5 15.29 -2.30 -8.81
CA GLU A 5 14.65 -3.08 -7.75
C GLU A 5 13.76 -2.21 -6.86
N LYS A 6 14.21 -1.01 -6.52
CA LYS A 6 13.41 -0.04 -5.73
C LYS A 6 12.15 0.37 -6.49
N GLN A 7 12.29 0.66 -7.78
CA GLN A 7 11.16 1.03 -8.65
C GLN A 7 10.15 -0.10 -8.76
N GLU A 8 10.63 -1.34 -8.94
CA GLU A 8 9.76 -2.52 -9.00
C GLU A 8 9.04 -2.75 -7.68
N LEU A 9 9.74 -2.57 -6.56
CA LEU A 9 9.12 -2.71 -5.24
C LEU A 9 8.02 -1.67 -5.02
N VAL A 10 8.24 -0.42 -5.43
CA VAL A 10 7.21 0.63 -5.36
C VAL A 10 6.00 0.24 -6.21
N ARG A 11 6.22 -0.28 -7.42
CA ARG A 11 5.13 -0.74 -8.29
C ARG A 11 4.30 -1.84 -7.62
N LEU A 12 4.98 -2.83 -7.04
CA LEU A 12 4.31 -3.94 -6.35
C LEU A 12 3.53 -3.46 -5.13
N LEU A 13 4.09 -2.52 -4.36
CA LEU A 13 3.42 -1.96 -3.20
C LEU A 13 2.20 -1.13 -3.59
N ASN A 14 2.26 -0.41 -4.71
CA ASN A 14 1.11 0.32 -5.24
C ASN A 14 -0.03 -0.63 -5.64
N LEU A 15 0.30 -1.75 -6.29
CA LEU A 15 -0.66 -2.79 -6.62
C LEU A 15 -1.26 -3.40 -5.35
N TYR A 16 -0.43 -3.67 -4.35
CA TYR A 16 -0.87 -4.17 -3.05
C TYR A 16 -1.87 -3.21 -2.38
N GLN A 17 -1.57 -1.90 -2.39
CA GLN A 17 -2.50 -0.91 -1.84
C GLN A 17 -3.83 -0.89 -2.58
N THR A 18 -3.80 -1.00 -3.90
CA THR A 18 -5.02 -1.07 -4.72
C THR A 18 -5.87 -2.28 -4.34
N ASP A 19 -5.25 -3.45 -4.19
CA ASP A 19 -5.92 -4.67 -3.77
C ASP A 19 -6.53 -4.52 -2.37
N LEU A 20 -5.81 -3.89 -1.43
CA LEU A 20 -6.33 -3.63 -0.09
C LEU A 20 -7.57 -2.73 -0.12
N LEU A 21 -7.58 -1.70 -0.97
CA LEU A 21 -8.73 -0.82 -1.12
C LEU A 21 -9.94 -1.56 -1.70
N MET A 22 -9.72 -2.42 -2.68
CA MET A 22 -10.79 -3.24 -3.25
C MET A 22 -11.36 -4.22 -2.24
N ASP A 23 -10.50 -4.88 -1.47
CA ASP A 23 -10.91 -5.78 -0.39
C ASP A 23 -11.67 -5.04 0.69
N ASN A 24 -11.24 -3.84 1.06
CA ASN A 24 -11.92 -3.02 2.04
C ASN A 24 -13.30 -2.59 1.56
N ASP A 25 -13.45 -2.26 0.28
CA ASP A 25 -14.71 -1.90 -0.35
C ASP A 25 -15.69 -3.08 -0.29
N THR A 26 -15.23 -4.26 -0.65
CA THR A 26 -16.01 -5.50 -0.56
C THR A 26 -16.43 -5.77 0.88
N ASN A 27 -15.51 -5.60 1.84
CA ASN A 27 -15.77 -5.79 3.25
C ASN A 27 -16.85 -4.83 3.77
N ILE A 28 -16.82 -3.57 3.36
CA ILE A 28 -17.83 -2.58 3.72
C ILE A 28 -19.21 -2.99 3.19
N ARG A 29 -19.28 -3.44 1.94
CA ARG A 29 -20.53 -3.92 1.33
C ARG A 29 -21.08 -5.13 2.05
N GLU A 30 -20.23 -6.09 2.38
CA GLU A 30 -20.63 -7.31 3.11
C GLU A 30 -21.07 -6.97 4.53
N ALA A 31 -20.39 -6.05 5.22
CA ALA A 31 -20.77 -5.61 6.55
C ALA A 31 -22.18 -4.98 6.55
N ALA A 32 -22.52 -4.23 5.50
CA ALA A 32 -23.86 -3.64 5.36
C ALA A 32 -24.94 -4.69 5.14
N LYS A 33 -24.63 -5.82 4.48
CA LYS A 33 -25.55 -6.94 4.27
C LYS A 33 -25.73 -7.80 5.51
N HIS A 34 -24.75 -7.83 6.41
CA HIS A 34 -24.72 -8.68 7.59
C HIS A 34 -24.47 -7.87 8.86
N PRO A 35 -25.42 -6.99 9.26
CA PRO A 35 -25.25 -6.19 10.47
C PRO A 35 -25.13 -7.11 11.70
N GLY A 36 -24.19 -6.78 12.59
CA GLY A 36 -23.92 -7.60 13.78
C GLY A 36 -22.73 -8.56 13.63
N LYS A 37 -22.15 -8.69 12.47
CA LYS A 37 -20.94 -9.49 12.25
C LYS A 37 -19.68 -8.66 12.62
N LYS A 38 -19.23 -8.78 13.85
CA LYS A 38 -18.12 -7.99 14.40
C LYS A 38 -16.80 -8.16 13.64
N TRP A 39 -16.55 -9.32 13.06
CA TRP A 39 -15.32 -9.61 12.35
C TRP A 39 -15.13 -8.73 11.10
N TYR A 40 -16.20 -8.22 10.48
CA TYR A 40 -16.09 -7.28 9.37
C TYR A 40 -15.39 -5.98 9.80
N GLY A 41 -15.76 -5.46 10.97
CA GLY A 41 -15.10 -4.27 11.50
C GLY A 41 -13.62 -4.50 11.80
N THR A 42 -13.29 -5.63 12.39
CA THR A 42 -11.91 -6.02 12.71
C THR A 42 -11.07 -6.15 11.43
N TYR A 43 -11.60 -6.78 10.40
CA TYR A 43 -10.92 -6.91 9.11
C TYR A 43 -10.64 -5.54 8.49
N LYS A 44 -11.61 -4.62 8.53
CA LYS A 44 -11.46 -3.26 8.04
C LYS A 44 -10.31 -2.51 8.74
N ILE A 45 -10.20 -2.65 10.04
CA ILE A 45 -9.10 -2.05 10.82
C ILE A 45 -7.76 -2.61 10.38
N GLY A 46 -7.67 -3.93 10.22
CA GLY A 46 -6.46 -4.60 9.75
C GLY A 46 -6.04 -4.14 8.34
N VAL A 47 -6.98 -4.03 7.43
CA VAL A 47 -6.74 -3.54 6.06
C VAL A 47 -6.19 -2.11 6.09
N LYS A 48 -6.77 -1.24 6.92
CA LYS A 48 -6.30 0.15 7.07
C LYS A 48 -4.85 0.19 7.56
N ALA A 49 -4.52 -0.60 8.56
CA ALA A 49 -3.17 -0.66 9.11
C ALA A 49 -2.16 -1.14 8.05
N GLN A 50 -2.50 -2.16 7.28
CA GLN A 50 -1.67 -2.68 6.20
C GLN A 50 -1.46 -1.63 5.09
N TYR A 51 -2.52 -0.91 4.72
CA TYR A 51 -2.47 0.16 3.73
C TYR A 51 -1.52 1.27 4.17
N GLU A 52 -1.65 1.75 5.41
CA GLU A 52 -0.80 2.80 5.96
C GLU A 52 0.67 2.36 6.04
N HIS A 53 0.92 1.11 6.42
CA HIS A 53 2.27 0.57 6.47
C HIS A 53 2.91 0.55 5.08
N ALA A 54 2.19 0.08 4.06
CA ALA A 54 2.67 0.11 2.68
C ALA A 54 2.95 1.54 2.20
N ARG A 55 2.08 2.49 2.56
CA ARG A 55 2.26 3.91 2.22
C ARG A 55 3.57 4.47 2.77
N VAL A 56 3.89 4.14 4.02
CA VAL A 56 5.14 4.59 4.65
C VAL A 56 6.36 4.03 3.91
N ILE A 57 6.33 2.74 3.54
CA ILE A 57 7.42 2.11 2.81
C ILE A 57 7.59 2.75 1.42
N ILE A 58 6.51 2.99 0.71
CA ILE A 58 6.53 3.66 -0.60
C ILE A 58 7.15 5.04 -0.48
N ALA A 59 6.78 5.81 0.56
CA ALA A 59 7.33 7.16 0.77
C ALA A 59 8.84 7.12 0.98
N LYS A 60 9.35 6.19 1.79
CA LYS A 60 10.79 6.02 2.03
C LYS A 60 11.54 5.62 0.76
N LEU A 61 11.01 4.66 0.01
CA LEU A 61 11.61 4.22 -1.25
C LEU A 61 11.59 5.33 -2.30
N SER A 62 10.53 6.11 -2.36
CA SER A 62 10.41 7.23 -3.30
C SER A 62 11.48 8.29 -3.06
N VAL A 63 11.78 8.59 -1.80
CA VAL A 63 12.89 9.49 -1.45
C VAL A 63 14.23 8.94 -1.93
N GLU A 64 14.50 7.66 -1.70
CA GLU A 64 15.73 7.01 -2.13
C GLU A 64 15.87 6.96 -3.67
N ILE A 65 14.77 6.67 -4.36
CA ILE A 65 14.70 6.68 -5.83
C ILE A 65 15.04 8.08 -6.34
N GLY A 66 14.46 9.12 -5.76
CA GLY A 66 14.73 10.50 -6.13
C GLY A 66 16.20 10.85 -5.99
N LYS A 67 16.85 10.44 -4.89
CA LYS A 67 18.28 10.64 -4.67
C LYS A 67 19.12 9.90 -5.71
N SER A 68 18.79 8.68 -6.04
CA SER A 68 19.52 7.87 -7.02
C SER A 68 19.41 8.46 -8.42
N VAL A 69 18.25 8.91 -8.83
CA VAL A 69 18.01 9.56 -10.11
C VAL A 69 18.77 10.87 -10.19
N LYS A 70 18.70 11.70 -9.14
CA LYS A 70 19.44 12.97 -9.07
C LYS A 70 20.94 12.76 -9.23
N SER A 71 21.50 11.79 -8.51
CA SER A 71 22.91 11.43 -8.59
C SER A 71 23.31 11.01 -10.00
N TYR A 72 22.46 10.25 -10.68
CA TYR A 72 22.71 9.83 -12.06
C TYR A 72 22.80 11.02 -13.02
N TYR A 73 21.91 12.00 -12.89
CA TYR A 73 21.88 13.17 -13.77
C TYR A 73 22.89 14.25 -13.40
N GLU A 74 23.45 14.22 -12.22
CA GLU A 74 24.50 15.16 -11.78
C GLU A 74 25.92 14.72 -12.21
N LEU A 75 26.06 13.52 -12.71
CA LEU A 75 27.34 13.04 -13.24
C LEU A 75 27.62 13.63 -14.60
#